data_4b6f0fca40db8f62f8a2da17554a9304
#
_entry.id   4b6f0fca40db8f62f8a2da17554a9304
#
_cell.length_a   1.000
_cell.length_b   1.000
_cell.length_c   1.000
_cell.angle_alpha   90.00
_cell.angle_beta   90.00
_cell.angle_gamma   90.00
#
_symmetry.space_group_name_H-M   'P 1'
#
loop_
_entity.id
_entity.type
_entity.pdbx_description
1 polymer ?
#
loop_
_entity_poly.entity_id
_entity_poly.type
_entity_poly.pdbx_seq_one_letter_code
_entity_poly.pdbx_strand_id
1 'polypeptide(L)'
;VIAFDALWELDHIEHSRAQVDLFLTFGSPLGSNFVRKRLLGAAYRNERRFPGNIRSWVNLPAVGDHISLDKDFEEYFAEMLDVGGTREILQPAGPLYNLYRDENGLNPHRSYGYLCHREVGAAVQSWWLRGERQKD
;
A
#
# COMPACT_ATOMS: atom_id res chain seq x y z
N VAL A 1 1.43 -6.99 -4.49
CA VAL A 1 2.80 -7.40 -4.80
C VAL A 1 3.17 -6.97 -6.21
N ILE A 2 2.52 -7.49 -7.27
CA ILE A 2 2.85 -7.19 -8.67
C ILE A 2 2.96 -5.68 -8.94
N ALA A 3 1.99 -4.87 -8.52
CA ALA A 3 2.03 -3.42 -8.72
C ALA A 3 3.23 -2.76 -8.00
N PHE A 4 3.61 -3.25 -6.83
CA PHE A 4 4.76 -2.75 -6.08
C PHE A 4 6.07 -3.05 -6.82
N ASP A 5 6.24 -4.29 -7.30
CA ASP A 5 7.41 -4.69 -8.07
C ASP A 5 7.47 -3.96 -9.43
N ALA A 6 6.33 -3.77 -10.10
CA ALA A 6 6.29 -2.99 -11.35
C ALA A 6 6.70 -1.52 -11.14
N LEU A 7 6.31 -0.91 -10.01
CA LEU A 7 6.75 0.44 -9.65
C LEU A 7 8.26 0.48 -9.38
N TRP A 8 8.80 -0.57 -8.75
CA TRP A 8 10.23 -0.71 -8.54
C TRP A 8 11.00 -0.82 -9.86
N GLU A 9 10.50 -1.63 -10.83
CA GLU A 9 11.11 -1.75 -12.17
C GLU A 9 11.07 -0.42 -12.92
N LEU A 10 9.92 0.26 -12.93
CA LEU A 10 9.78 1.57 -13.58
C LEU A 10 10.77 2.59 -13.04
N ASP A 11 11.06 2.57 -11.75
CA ASP A 11 11.98 3.49 -11.10
C ASP A 11 13.45 3.10 -11.36
N HIS A 12 13.81 1.87 -11.05
CA HIS A 12 15.22 1.45 -10.96
C HIS A 12 15.78 0.79 -12.23
N ILE A 13 14.93 0.30 -13.13
CA ILE A 13 15.34 -0.33 -14.38
C ILE A 13 15.04 0.58 -15.55
N GLU A 14 13.80 1.04 -15.68
CA GLU A 14 13.36 1.86 -16.80
C GLU A 14 13.68 3.35 -16.60
N HIS A 15 14.10 3.75 -15.42
CA HIS A 15 14.40 5.14 -15.03
C HIS A 15 13.27 6.11 -15.43
N SER A 16 12.03 5.65 -15.26
CA SER A 16 10.83 6.41 -15.58
C SER A 16 10.65 7.58 -14.61
N ARG A 17 10.20 8.72 -15.14
CA ARG A 17 9.82 9.90 -14.33
C ARG A 17 8.37 9.81 -13.83
N ALA A 18 7.67 8.72 -14.12
CA ALA A 18 6.30 8.53 -13.65
C ALA A 18 6.24 8.51 -12.12
N GLN A 19 5.27 9.24 -11.57
CA GLN A 19 5.04 9.31 -10.13
C GLN A 19 3.63 8.83 -9.81
N VAL A 20 3.47 8.09 -8.73
CA VAL A 20 2.20 7.64 -8.19
C VAL A 20 1.87 8.51 -6.99
N ASP A 21 0.86 9.36 -7.14
CA ASP A 21 0.46 10.28 -6.06
C ASP A 21 -0.18 9.55 -4.88
N LEU A 22 -0.99 8.52 -5.16
CA LEU A 22 -1.59 7.65 -4.15
C LEU A 22 -1.42 6.18 -4.54
N PHE A 23 -0.68 5.43 -3.75
CA PHE A 23 -0.64 3.98 -3.79
C PHE A 23 -1.56 3.43 -2.68
N LEU A 24 -2.73 2.94 -3.07
CA LEU A 24 -3.73 2.42 -2.15
C LEU A 24 -3.73 0.90 -2.20
N THR A 25 -3.40 0.26 -1.09
CA THR A 25 -3.41 -1.19 -0.95
C THR A 25 -4.43 -1.64 0.11
N PHE A 26 -5.16 -2.70 -0.20
CA PHE A 26 -6.09 -3.34 0.72
C PHE A 26 -6.03 -4.86 0.55
N GLY A 27 -6.12 -5.59 1.65
CA GLY A 27 -5.93 -7.05 1.64
C GLY A 27 -4.57 -7.48 1.08
N SER A 28 -3.55 -6.63 1.18
CA SER A 28 -2.25 -6.85 0.56
C SER A 28 -1.32 -7.68 1.44
N PRO A 29 -0.63 -8.71 0.89
CA PRO A 29 0.34 -9.50 1.62
C PRO A 29 1.72 -8.83 1.75
N LEU A 30 1.86 -7.55 1.39
CA LEU A 30 3.15 -6.85 1.43
C LEU A 30 3.74 -6.77 2.84
N GLY A 31 2.91 -6.83 3.89
CA GLY A 31 3.36 -6.96 5.26
C GLY A 31 4.03 -8.31 5.57
N SER A 32 3.70 -9.38 4.87
CA SER A 32 4.21 -10.71 5.13
C SER A 32 5.73 -10.82 4.89
N ASN A 33 6.47 -11.30 5.89
CA ASN A 33 7.91 -11.54 5.77
C ASN A 33 8.29 -12.48 4.63
N PHE A 34 7.42 -13.47 4.32
CA PHE A 34 7.60 -14.36 3.18
C PHE A 34 7.55 -13.60 1.85
N VAL A 35 6.62 -12.66 1.70
CA VAL A 35 6.48 -11.83 0.51
C VAL A 35 7.60 -10.80 0.43
N ARG A 36 7.88 -10.09 1.52
CA ARG A 36 8.92 -9.06 1.59
C ARG A 36 10.28 -9.53 1.11
N LYS A 37 10.67 -10.77 1.48
CA LYS A 37 11.93 -11.40 1.04
C LYS A 37 11.99 -11.72 -0.46
N ARG A 38 10.88 -11.64 -1.18
CA ARG A 38 10.75 -11.95 -2.60
C ARG A 38 10.44 -10.76 -3.48
N LEU A 39 10.29 -9.57 -2.90
CA LEU A 39 10.18 -8.34 -3.65
C LEU A 39 11.47 -8.11 -4.47
N LEU A 40 11.35 -7.53 -5.64
CA LEU A 40 12.50 -7.28 -6.53
C LEU A 40 13.60 -6.49 -5.84
N GLY A 41 13.23 -5.52 -5.01
CA GLY A 41 14.17 -4.71 -4.24
C GLY A 41 14.78 -5.38 -3.02
N ALA A 42 14.30 -6.58 -2.61
CA ALA A 42 14.64 -7.20 -1.32
C ALA A 42 16.16 -7.50 -1.12
N ALA A 43 16.89 -7.71 -2.21
CA ALA A 43 18.34 -7.96 -2.18
C ALA A 43 19.18 -6.68 -2.09
N TYR A 44 18.59 -5.52 -2.31
CA TYR A 44 19.27 -4.23 -2.31
C TYR A 44 19.15 -3.54 -0.95
N ARG A 45 19.87 -2.42 -0.80
CA ARG A 45 19.85 -1.55 0.38
C ARG A 45 19.64 -0.11 -0.05
N ASN A 46 19.29 0.75 0.91
CA ASN A 46 19.09 2.17 0.73
C ASN A 46 18.06 2.48 -0.38
N GLU A 47 18.34 3.48 -1.19
CA GLU A 47 17.45 3.96 -2.25
C GLU A 47 16.97 2.87 -3.24
N ARG A 48 17.78 1.84 -3.48
CA ARG A 48 17.43 0.76 -4.42
C ARG A 48 16.54 -0.33 -3.81
N ARG A 49 16.28 -0.29 -2.52
CA ARG A 49 15.47 -1.32 -1.85
C ARG A 49 13.99 -1.20 -2.16
N PHE A 50 13.52 0.02 -2.31
CA PHE A 50 12.10 0.31 -2.48
C PHE A 50 11.85 1.18 -3.71
N PRO A 51 10.62 1.20 -4.28
CA PRO A 51 10.27 2.16 -5.32
C PRO A 51 10.25 3.58 -4.76
N GLY A 52 10.98 4.51 -5.38
CA GLY A 52 11.01 5.93 -5.02
C GLY A 52 9.95 6.77 -5.71
N ASN A 53 9.12 6.16 -6.56
CA ASN A 53 8.10 6.82 -7.36
C ASN A 53 6.69 6.80 -6.73
N ILE A 54 6.56 6.44 -5.45
CA ILE A 54 5.32 6.47 -4.68
C ILE A 54 5.34 7.67 -3.73
N ARG A 55 4.40 8.62 -3.87
CA ARG A 55 4.33 9.80 -3.01
C ARG A 55 3.61 9.56 -1.69
N SER A 56 2.43 8.96 -1.76
CA SER A 56 1.63 8.60 -0.58
C SER A 56 1.21 7.15 -0.68
N TRP A 57 1.37 6.40 0.40
CA TRP A 57 0.90 5.03 0.48
C TRP A 57 -0.11 4.88 1.61
N VAL A 58 -1.30 4.38 1.29
CA VAL A 58 -2.31 4.02 2.27
C VAL A 58 -2.54 2.51 2.21
N ASN A 59 -2.26 1.81 3.32
CA ASN A 59 -2.48 0.38 3.44
C ASN A 59 -3.66 0.09 4.37
N LEU A 60 -4.64 -0.67 3.90
CA LEU A 60 -5.88 -0.97 4.60
C LEU A 60 -6.00 -2.48 4.87
N PRO A 61 -5.47 -2.98 5.99
CA PRO A 61 -5.66 -4.36 6.40
C PRO A 61 -7.03 -4.54 7.07
N ALA A 62 -7.71 -5.67 6.82
CA ALA A 62 -8.95 -6.00 7.51
C ALA A 62 -8.75 -7.05 8.60
N VAL A 63 -9.51 -6.92 9.67
CA VAL A 63 -9.56 -7.93 10.72
C VAL A 63 -10.11 -9.25 10.16
N GLY A 64 -9.41 -10.35 10.45
CA GLY A 64 -9.74 -11.67 9.91
C GLY A 64 -9.19 -11.95 8.51
N ASP A 65 -8.60 -10.97 7.85
CA ASP A 65 -7.84 -11.17 6.63
C ASP A 65 -6.39 -11.53 6.99
N HIS A 66 -6.12 -12.82 7.15
CA HIS A 66 -4.80 -13.33 7.57
C HIS A 66 -3.68 -13.06 6.55
N ILE A 67 -4.02 -12.67 5.33
CA ILE A 67 -3.06 -12.34 4.28
C ILE A 67 -2.52 -10.93 4.48
N SER A 68 -3.34 -10.01 4.98
CA SER A 68 -3.02 -8.58 5.10
C SER A 68 -2.60 -8.12 6.50
N LEU A 69 -2.82 -8.96 7.52
CA LEU A 69 -2.47 -8.62 8.90
C LEU A 69 -0.96 -8.81 9.12
N ASP A 70 -0.25 -7.71 9.19
CA ASP A 70 1.14 -7.70 9.68
C ASP A 70 1.35 -6.48 10.59
N LYS A 71 1.82 -6.74 11.78
CA LYS A 71 2.08 -5.70 12.79
C LYS A 71 3.35 -4.89 12.48
N ASP A 72 4.24 -5.45 11.68
CA ASP A 72 5.54 -4.87 11.38
C ASP A 72 5.55 -4.12 10.04
N PHE A 73 4.36 -3.89 9.44
CA PHE A 73 4.24 -3.26 8.13
C PHE A 73 4.87 -1.85 8.12
N GLU A 74 4.47 -1.00 9.04
CA GLU A 74 4.98 0.38 9.13
C GLU A 74 6.48 0.41 9.41
N GLU A 75 6.96 -0.41 10.33
CA GLU A 75 8.37 -0.51 10.68
C GLU A 75 9.21 -0.95 9.48
N TYR A 76 8.76 -1.95 8.74
CA TYR A 76 9.49 -2.47 7.58
C TYR A 76 9.62 -1.45 6.45
N PHE A 77 8.55 -0.69 6.20
CA PHE A 77 8.52 0.28 5.09
C PHE A 77 8.89 1.70 5.52
N ALA A 78 9.19 1.93 6.80
CA ALA A 78 9.60 3.25 7.31
C ALA A 78 10.80 3.82 6.56
N GLU A 79 11.74 2.98 6.14
CA GLU A 79 12.93 3.39 5.36
C GLU A 79 12.54 4.10 4.04
N MET A 80 11.36 3.85 3.48
CA MET A 80 10.88 4.57 2.28
C MET A 80 10.67 6.07 2.52
N LEU A 81 10.40 6.46 3.76
CA LEU A 81 10.23 7.87 4.13
C LEU A 81 11.57 8.63 4.13
N ASP A 82 12.66 7.92 4.41
CA ASP A 82 13.99 8.51 4.54
C ASP A 82 14.74 8.55 3.21
N VAL A 83 14.67 7.48 2.42
CA VAL A 83 15.50 7.29 1.22
C VAL A 83 14.75 7.46 -0.09
N GLY A 84 13.43 7.51 -0.06
CA GLY A 84 12.57 7.58 -1.25
C GLY A 84 11.83 8.90 -1.41
N GLY A 85 11.07 9.01 -2.50
CA GLY A 85 10.14 10.11 -2.73
C GLY A 85 8.84 10.00 -1.92
N THR A 86 8.70 8.98 -1.07
CA THR A 86 7.50 8.71 -0.27
C THR A 86 7.41 9.70 0.89
N ARG A 87 6.29 10.43 0.95
CA ARG A 87 6.06 11.44 1.99
C ARG A 87 5.36 10.88 3.21
N GLU A 88 4.51 9.88 3.02
CA GLU A 88 3.70 9.28 4.08
C GLU A 88 3.35 7.83 3.76
N ILE A 89 3.32 7.01 4.80
CA ILE A 89 2.77 5.66 4.79
C ILE A 89 1.73 5.64 5.90
N LEU A 90 0.48 5.37 5.56
CA LEU A 90 -0.65 5.48 6.48
C LEU A 90 -1.38 4.14 6.59
N GLN A 91 -1.78 3.82 7.81
CA GLN A 91 -2.76 2.79 8.12
C GLN A 91 -3.92 3.39 8.93
N PRO A 92 -5.13 2.81 8.90
CA PRO A 92 -6.22 3.29 9.73
C PRO A 92 -5.89 3.12 11.22
N ALA A 93 -6.25 4.10 12.03
CA ALA A 93 -6.02 4.07 13.48
C ALA A 93 -6.84 3.01 14.23
N GLY A 94 -7.83 2.43 13.57
CA GLY A 94 -8.71 1.42 14.15
C GLY A 94 -8.93 0.21 13.24
N PRO A 95 -9.60 -0.82 13.76
CA PRO A 95 -9.84 -2.05 13.01
C PRO A 95 -10.78 -1.80 11.82
N LEU A 96 -10.37 -2.25 10.64
CA LEU A 96 -11.22 -2.33 9.46
C LEU A 96 -11.85 -3.70 9.39
N TYR A 97 -13.17 -3.75 9.22
CA TYR A 97 -13.91 -5.00 9.08
C TYR A 97 -14.46 -5.14 7.68
N ASN A 98 -13.89 -6.04 6.89
CA ASN A 98 -14.47 -6.43 5.62
C ASN A 98 -15.56 -7.49 5.86
N LEU A 99 -16.81 -7.07 5.78
CA LEU A 99 -17.98 -7.92 6.05
C LEU A 99 -18.54 -8.61 4.81
N TYR A 100 -17.78 -8.67 3.72
CA TYR A 100 -18.21 -9.36 2.52
C TYR A 100 -18.49 -10.84 2.79
N ARG A 101 -19.61 -11.32 2.22
CA ARG A 101 -20.04 -12.73 2.31
C ARG A 101 -20.24 -13.28 0.90
N ASP A 102 -19.85 -14.51 0.71
CA ASP A 102 -20.16 -15.33 -0.44
C ASP A 102 -20.89 -16.61 -0.04
N GLU A 103 -21.05 -17.54 -0.94
CA GLU A 103 -21.72 -18.84 -0.68
C GLU A 103 -21.03 -19.69 0.40
N ASN A 104 -19.75 -19.45 0.65
CA ASN A 104 -18.94 -20.13 1.67
C ASN A 104 -18.93 -19.38 3.03
N GLY A 105 -19.61 -18.24 3.13
CA GLY A 105 -19.70 -17.44 4.34
C GLY A 105 -18.92 -16.14 4.29
N LEU A 106 -18.41 -15.70 5.46
CA LEU A 106 -17.64 -14.46 5.58
C LEU A 106 -16.28 -14.62 4.90
N ASN A 107 -15.96 -13.68 4.00
CA ASN A 107 -14.70 -13.67 3.27
C ASN A 107 -14.02 -12.29 3.34
N PRO A 108 -13.28 -12.00 4.43
CA PRO A 108 -12.69 -10.69 4.66
C PRO A 108 -11.54 -10.34 3.69
N HIS A 109 -11.06 -11.30 2.90
CA HIS A 109 -10.03 -11.07 1.88
C HIS A 109 -10.59 -10.57 0.54
N ARG A 110 -11.91 -10.65 0.32
CA ARG A 110 -12.52 -10.22 -0.95
C ARG A 110 -12.44 -8.72 -1.16
N SER A 111 -11.94 -8.31 -2.34
CA SER A 111 -11.78 -6.90 -2.72
C SER A 111 -13.07 -6.09 -2.70
N TYR A 112 -14.21 -6.71 -2.99
CA TYR A 112 -15.53 -6.03 -2.98
C TYR A 112 -15.86 -5.39 -1.63
N GLY A 113 -15.59 -6.07 -0.52
CA GLY A 113 -15.84 -5.52 0.80
C GLY A 113 -14.92 -4.36 1.15
N TYR A 114 -13.67 -4.38 0.68
CA TYR A 114 -12.77 -3.24 0.80
C TYR A 114 -13.25 -2.04 -0.03
N LEU A 115 -13.59 -2.26 -1.30
CA LEU A 115 -14.02 -1.19 -2.22
C LEU A 115 -15.28 -0.47 -1.73
N CYS A 116 -16.17 -1.16 -1.02
CA CYS A 116 -17.37 -0.56 -0.41
C CYS A 116 -17.10 0.06 0.96
N HIS A 117 -15.89 -0.07 1.49
CA HIS A 117 -15.58 0.41 2.84
C HIS A 117 -15.31 1.92 2.86
N ARG A 118 -15.85 2.60 3.88
CA ARG A 118 -15.72 4.06 4.02
C ARG A 118 -14.26 4.54 4.07
N GLU A 119 -13.35 3.74 4.63
CA GLU A 119 -11.93 4.11 4.75
C GLU A 119 -11.24 4.17 3.38
N VAL A 120 -11.64 3.32 2.43
CA VAL A 120 -11.17 3.42 1.03
C VAL A 120 -11.66 4.74 0.41
N GLY A 121 -12.96 5.04 0.56
CA GLY A 121 -13.52 6.32 0.11
C GLY A 121 -12.84 7.52 0.74
N ALA A 122 -12.58 7.48 2.05
CA ALA A 122 -11.90 8.55 2.77
C ALA A 122 -10.45 8.76 2.30
N ALA A 123 -9.71 7.69 2.02
CA ALA A 123 -8.35 7.77 1.50
C ALA A 123 -8.33 8.46 0.12
N VAL A 124 -9.21 8.06 -0.79
CA VAL A 124 -9.34 8.65 -2.12
C VAL A 124 -9.78 10.11 -2.04
N GLN A 125 -10.78 10.43 -1.20
CA GLN A 125 -11.24 11.80 -1.00
C GLN A 125 -10.14 12.70 -0.45
N SER A 126 -9.40 12.24 0.56
CA SER A 126 -8.30 13.00 1.15
C SER A 126 -7.20 13.30 0.15
N TRP A 127 -6.87 12.31 -0.69
CA TRP A 127 -5.91 12.51 -1.78
C TRP A 127 -6.42 13.52 -2.80
N TRP A 128 -7.67 13.41 -3.25
CA TRP A 128 -8.28 14.31 -4.23
C TRP A 128 -8.27 15.76 -3.76
N LEU A 129 -8.75 16.01 -2.55
CA LEU A 129 -8.81 17.36 -1.98
C LEU A 129 -7.42 17.99 -1.74
N ARG A 130 -6.39 17.17 -1.51
CA ARG A 130 -5.01 17.67 -1.44
C ARG A 130 -4.49 18.11 -2.80
N GLY A 131 -4.83 17.38 -3.85
CA GLY A 131 -4.46 17.73 -5.23
C GLY A 131 -5.09 19.02 -5.74
N GLU A 132 -6.30 19.33 -5.30
CA GLU A 132 -6.95 20.61 -5.64
C GLU A 132 -6.29 21.81 -4.96
N ARG A 133 -5.89 21.68 -3.69
CA ARG A 133 -5.21 22.75 -2.94
C ARG A 133 -3.79 23.08 -3.42
N GLN A 134 -3.19 22.25 -4.24
CA GLN A 134 -1.87 22.49 -4.82
C GLN A 134 -1.93 23.21 -6.18
N LYS A 135 -3.12 23.46 -6.70
CA LYS A 135 -3.34 24.16 -7.98
C LYS A 135 -3.66 25.66 -7.82
N ASP A 136 -3.93 26.08 -6.59
CA ASP A 136 -4.14 27.48 -6.19
C ASP A 136 -2.83 28.10 -5.68
#